data_ed7f1fe144eb9cddee5eff692bf10263
#
_entry.id   ed7f1fe144eb9cddee5eff692bf10263
#
_cell.length_a   1.000
_cell.length_b   1.000
_cell.length_c   1.000
_cell.angle_alpha   90.00
_cell.angle_beta   90.00
_cell.angle_gamma   90.00
#
_symmetry.space_group_name_H-M   'P 1'
#
loop_
_entity.id
_entity.type
_entity.pdbx_description
1 polymer ?
#
loop_
_entity_poly.entity_id
_entity_poly.type
_entity_poly.pdbx_seq_one_letter_code
_entity_poly.pdbx_strand_id
1 'polypeptide(L)'
;MHLPRLLGVGDEAVSPQATLLLAPNAGPMTLDGTNSYVLRAPGAPGVVVVDPGPSDDAHLDRLASYGPVELVLLTHHHPDHREAFAEFARRAGAPARAIDPSYCIDAPPLTDGELIQAAGLELEVMATPGHTADSVSFVLADDGDHGSVLTGDTILGRGTTIIADPDGALGPYLESLARLKAFAARARGVVTVLPGHGPVLRDLGSICEDYEIHRAERLGQIRAALDRLGANASVEAVTDLVYADTDASVRSAAEASVRAQLRYLRGTA
;
A
#
# COMPACT_ATOMS: atom_id res chain seq x y z
N MET A 1 -23.68 23.10 -15.71
CA MET A 1 -22.57 23.90 -15.18
C MET A 1 -22.31 23.36 -13.77
N HIS A 2 -21.41 22.38 -13.66
CA HIS A 2 -21.09 21.72 -12.38
C HIS A 2 -20.00 22.57 -11.72
N LEU A 3 -20.32 23.24 -10.61
CA LEU A 3 -19.33 23.92 -9.78
C LEU A 3 -18.34 22.85 -9.28
N PRO A 4 -17.01 23.03 -9.47
CA PRO A 4 -16.05 22.18 -8.82
C PRO A 4 -16.26 22.30 -7.29
N ARG A 5 -16.47 21.17 -6.60
CA ARG A 5 -16.42 21.16 -5.13
C ARG A 5 -15.06 21.73 -4.74
N LEU A 6 -15.05 22.71 -3.85
CA LEU A 6 -13.83 23.18 -3.20
C LEU A 6 -13.25 21.97 -2.45
N LEU A 7 -12.14 21.44 -2.96
CA LEU A 7 -11.34 20.46 -2.21
C LEU A 7 -10.99 21.09 -0.87
N GLY A 8 -11.11 20.34 0.22
CA GLY A 8 -10.62 20.76 1.53
C GLY A 8 -9.11 21.04 1.45
N VAL A 9 -8.57 21.78 2.39
CA VAL A 9 -7.11 22.00 2.47
C VAL A 9 -6.47 20.62 2.70
N GLY A 10 -5.71 20.12 1.69
CA GLY A 10 -5.05 18.81 1.71
C GLY A 10 -5.78 17.69 0.97
N ASP A 11 -6.90 17.97 0.28
CA ASP A 11 -7.57 17.00 -0.58
C ASP A 11 -7.12 17.21 -2.03
N GLU A 12 -6.70 16.14 -2.71
CA GLU A 12 -6.19 16.21 -4.07
C GLU A 12 -6.90 15.18 -4.98
N ALA A 13 -7.53 15.66 -6.06
CA ALA A 13 -8.00 14.79 -7.13
C ALA A 13 -6.77 14.28 -7.91
N VAL A 14 -6.40 13.03 -7.68
CA VAL A 14 -5.17 12.42 -8.22
C VAL A 14 -5.41 11.64 -9.51
N SER A 15 -6.67 11.32 -9.78
CA SER A 15 -7.14 10.74 -11.04
C SER A 15 -8.62 11.08 -11.27
N PRO A 16 -9.22 10.76 -12.43
CA PRO A 16 -10.66 10.94 -12.66
C PRO A 16 -11.56 10.23 -11.63
N GLN A 17 -11.10 9.12 -11.06
CA GLN A 17 -11.88 8.27 -10.15
C GLN A 17 -11.39 8.30 -8.70
N ALA A 18 -10.22 8.90 -8.41
CA ALA A 18 -9.63 8.91 -7.08
C ALA A 18 -9.33 10.31 -6.55
N THR A 19 -9.72 10.55 -5.31
CA THR A 19 -9.31 11.71 -4.49
C THR A 19 -8.48 11.20 -3.32
N LEU A 20 -7.30 11.78 -3.14
CA LEU A 20 -6.41 11.53 -2.02
C LEU A 20 -6.71 12.51 -0.89
N LEU A 21 -6.85 11.99 0.33
CA LEU A 21 -6.92 12.74 1.57
C LEU A 21 -5.75 12.31 2.46
N LEU A 22 -4.84 13.22 2.73
CA LEU A 22 -3.69 12.93 3.59
C LEU A 22 -4.13 12.95 5.06
N ALA A 23 -3.87 11.85 5.77
CA ALA A 23 -4.12 11.74 7.21
C ALA A 23 -3.04 12.49 8.02
N PRO A 24 -3.38 13.06 9.21
CA PRO A 24 -2.45 13.89 9.99
C PRO A 24 -1.51 13.08 10.89
N ASN A 25 -0.90 12.02 10.35
CA ASN A 25 -0.03 11.10 11.07
C ASN A 25 1.39 11.03 10.49
N ALA A 26 1.95 12.18 10.06
CA ALA A 26 3.31 12.25 9.52
C ALA A 26 4.35 11.67 10.50
N GLY A 27 5.29 10.88 9.96
CA GLY A 27 6.31 10.22 10.76
C GLY A 27 7.36 9.46 9.93
N PRO A 28 8.41 8.92 10.59
CA PRO A 28 9.46 8.18 9.88
C PRO A 28 8.96 6.97 9.07
N MET A 29 7.86 6.34 9.50
CA MET A 29 7.25 5.18 8.85
C MET A 29 6.10 5.54 7.92
N THR A 30 5.49 6.70 8.10
CA THR A 30 4.30 7.16 7.39
C THR A 30 4.57 8.32 6.43
N LEU A 31 5.83 8.74 6.30
CA LEU A 31 6.26 9.88 5.48
C LEU A 31 5.49 11.16 5.84
N ASP A 32 4.72 11.71 4.91
CA ASP A 32 3.92 12.92 5.13
C ASP A 32 2.57 12.60 5.82
N GLY A 33 2.25 11.33 5.97
CA GLY A 33 1.02 10.77 6.52
C GLY A 33 0.51 9.60 5.67
N THR A 34 -0.54 8.95 6.13
CA THR A 34 -1.23 7.90 5.38
C THR A 34 -2.13 8.52 4.31
N ASN A 35 -2.04 8.01 3.11
CA ASN A 35 -2.92 8.36 2.00
C ASN A 35 -4.21 7.55 2.10
N SER A 36 -5.29 8.20 2.55
CA SER A 36 -6.64 7.65 2.42
C SER A 36 -7.22 8.02 1.07
N TYR A 37 -7.91 7.10 0.41
CA TYR A 37 -8.50 7.37 -0.90
C TYR A 37 -10.01 7.29 -0.87
N VAL A 38 -10.64 8.26 -1.52
CA VAL A 38 -12.07 8.26 -1.84
C VAL A 38 -12.21 8.01 -3.33
N LEU A 39 -12.87 6.90 -3.68
CA LEU A 39 -13.01 6.43 -5.05
C LEU A 39 -14.46 6.50 -5.49
N ARG A 40 -14.73 6.93 -6.73
CA ARG A 40 -16.04 6.87 -7.40
C ARG A 40 -15.94 7.11 -8.89
N ALA A 41 -16.85 6.53 -9.64
CA ALA A 41 -17.04 6.90 -11.04
C ALA A 41 -17.60 8.34 -11.17
N PRO A 42 -17.28 9.06 -12.25
CA PRO A 42 -17.86 10.38 -12.49
C PRO A 42 -19.39 10.35 -12.45
N GLY A 43 -19.98 11.16 -11.56
CA GLY A 43 -21.44 11.25 -11.39
C GLY A 43 -22.07 10.21 -10.46
N ALA A 44 -21.33 9.24 -9.96
CA ALA A 44 -21.85 8.30 -8.95
C ALA A 44 -22.18 9.02 -7.65
N PRO A 45 -23.32 8.68 -6.99
CA PRO A 45 -23.73 9.33 -5.75
C PRO A 45 -22.92 8.84 -4.54
N GLY A 46 -22.52 7.56 -4.55
CA GLY A 46 -21.76 6.92 -3.47
C GLY A 46 -20.26 6.95 -3.69
N VAL A 47 -19.53 6.51 -2.67
CA VAL A 47 -18.08 6.42 -2.69
C VAL A 47 -17.60 5.10 -2.08
N VAL A 48 -16.41 4.65 -2.50
CA VAL A 48 -15.60 3.65 -1.79
C VAL A 48 -14.50 4.39 -1.06
N VAL A 49 -14.25 4.04 0.21
CA VAL A 49 -13.13 4.58 0.97
C VAL A 49 -12.08 3.48 1.17
N VAL A 50 -10.83 3.77 0.85
CA VAL A 50 -9.69 2.87 1.04
C VAL A 50 -8.78 3.43 2.11
N ASP A 51 -8.42 2.61 3.09
CA ASP A 51 -7.53 2.93 4.20
C ASP A 51 -7.95 4.23 4.93
N PRO A 52 -8.98 4.22 5.77
CA PRO A 52 -9.41 5.43 6.48
C PRO A 52 -8.38 5.98 7.46
N GLY A 53 -7.28 5.24 7.69
CA GLY A 53 -6.11 5.74 8.40
C GLY A 53 -6.21 5.67 9.92
N PRO A 54 -5.57 6.62 10.63
CA PRO A 54 -5.58 6.70 12.09
C PRO A 54 -6.93 7.17 12.62
N SER A 55 -7.17 6.96 13.93
CA SER A 55 -8.34 7.46 14.64
C SER A 55 -8.24 8.98 14.86
N ASP A 56 -8.53 9.75 13.80
CA ASP A 56 -8.61 11.22 13.82
C ASP A 56 -10.00 11.65 13.33
N ASP A 57 -10.81 12.19 14.23
CA ASP A 57 -12.20 12.56 13.93
C ASP A 57 -12.33 13.55 12.77
N ALA A 58 -11.44 14.54 12.67
CA ALA A 58 -11.49 15.52 11.60
C ALA A 58 -11.19 14.91 10.24
N HIS A 59 -10.25 13.96 10.18
CA HIS A 59 -9.94 13.21 8.97
C HIS A 59 -11.11 12.30 8.57
N LEU A 60 -11.68 11.57 9.53
CA LEU A 60 -12.82 10.68 9.28
C LEU A 60 -14.07 11.46 8.83
N ASP A 61 -14.34 12.63 9.42
CA ASP A 61 -15.43 13.50 8.99
C ASP A 61 -15.23 14.04 7.57
N ARG A 62 -13.98 14.35 7.18
CA ARG A 62 -13.65 14.72 5.81
C ARG A 62 -13.92 13.57 4.84
N LEU A 63 -13.48 12.36 5.13
CA LEU A 63 -13.77 11.17 4.31
C LEU A 63 -15.27 10.96 4.14
N ALA A 64 -16.05 11.02 5.23
CA ALA A 64 -17.50 10.86 5.21
C ALA A 64 -18.24 11.98 4.45
N SER A 65 -17.65 13.18 4.32
CA SER A 65 -18.27 14.32 3.64
C SER A 65 -18.37 14.15 2.12
N TYR A 66 -17.66 13.18 1.53
CA TYR A 66 -17.64 12.95 0.08
C TYR A 66 -18.92 12.32 -0.47
N GLY A 67 -19.74 11.70 0.38
CA GLY A 67 -21.05 11.12 -0.01
C GLY A 67 -21.38 9.89 0.81
N PRO A 68 -22.50 9.21 0.49
CA PRO A 68 -22.79 7.91 1.07
C PRO A 68 -21.66 6.92 0.80
N VAL A 69 -21.09 6.32 1.84
CA VAL A 69 -20.05 5.29 1.71
C VAL A 69 -20.72 3.97 1.37
N GLU A 70 -20.42 3.40 0.22
CA GLU A 70 -20.95 2.09 -0.21
C GLU A 70 -20.10 0.92 0.26
N LEU A 71 -18.78 1.17 0.45
CA LEU A 71 -17.82 0.14 0.84
C LEU A 71 -16.57 0.79 1.45
N VAL A 72 -16.01 0.15 2.48
CA VAL A 72 -14.70 0.47 3.04
C VAL A 72 -13.73 -0.66 2.74
N LEU A 73 -12.56 -0.36 2.19
CA LEU A 73 -11.53 -1.33 1.82
C LEU A 73 -10.27 -1.10 2.64
N LEU A 74 -9.57 -2.17 2.99
CA LEU A 74 -8.29 -2.15 3.67
C LEU A 74 -7.22 -2.77 2.77
N THR A 75 -6.09 -2.08 2.60
CA THR A 75 -4.95 -2.62 1.84
C THR A 75 -4.15 -3.62 2.65
N HIS A 76 -3.93 -3.38 3.94
CA HIS A 76 -3.22 -4.27 4.85
C HIS A 76 -3.44 -3.87 6.32
N HIS A 77 -3.03 -4.72 7.24
CA HIS A 77 -3.39 -4.62 8.67
C HIS A 77 -2.54 -3.65 9.50
N HIS A 78 -1.57 -2.91 8.95
CA HIS A 78 -0.79 -1.98 9.76
C HIS A 78 -1.66 -0.91 10.43
N PRO A 79 -1.32 -0.49 11.66
CA PRO A 79 -2.18 0.37 12.48
C PRO A 79 -2.55 1.69 11.79
N ASP A 80 -1.61 2.31 11.09
CA ASP A 80 -1.79 3.59 10.40
C ASP A 80 -2.75 3.55 9.21
N HIS A 81 -3.07 2.35 8.69
CA HIS A 81 -4.13 2.12 7.69
C HIS A 81 -5.43 1.67 8.34
N ARG A 82 -5.33 0.85 9.39
CA ARG A 82 -6.43 0.05 9.97
C ARG A 82 -7.06 0.65 11.21
N GLU A 83 -6.37 1.54 11.95
CA GLU A 83 -6.82 1.94 13.29
C GLU A 83 -8.27 2.42 13.31
N ALA A 84 -8.66 3.29 12.38
CA ALA A 84 -10.02 3.79 12.25
C ALA A 84 -10.95 2.90 11.39
N PHE A 85 -10.46 1.82 10.77
CA PHE A 85 -11.19 1.08 9.74
C PHE A 85 -12.57 0.59 10.21
N ALA A 86 -12.62 -0.14 11.35
CA ALA A 86 -13.88 -0.67 11.88
C ALA A 86 -14.79 0.44 12.44
N GLU A 87 -14.22 1.49 13.01
CA GLU A 87 -14.98 2.64 13.50
C GLU A 87 -15.60 3.40 12.35
N PHE A 88 -14.81 3.73 11.33
CA PHE A 88 -15.28 4.46 10.15
C PHE A 88 -16.40 3.72 9.43
N ALA A 89 -16.25 2.41 9.21
CA ALA A 89 -17.29 1.58 8.58
C ALA A 89 -18.61 1.64 9.36
N ARG A 90 -18.57 1.50 10.69
CA ARG A 90 -19.76 1.60 11.55
C ARG A 90 -20.38 3.01 11.54
N ARG A 91 -19.58 4.08 11.58
CA ARG A 91 -20.06 5.48 11.49
C ARG A 91 -20.73 5.75 10.14
N ALA A 92 -20.19 5.22 9.07
CA ALA A 92 -20.73 5.36 7.72
C ALA A 92 -21.92 4.43 7.43
N GLY A 93 -22.16 3.41 8.28
CA GLY A 93 -23.16 2.36 8.03
C GLY A 93 -22.85 1.54 6.79
N ALA A 94 -21.57 1.34 6.47
CA ALA A 94 -21.09 0.69 5.27
C ALA A 94 -20.43 -0.67 5.58
N PRO A 95 -20.53 -1.66 4.68
CA PRO A 95 -19.74 -2.89 4.79
C PRO A 95 -18.24 -2.57 4.67
N ALA A 96 -17.40 -3.40 5.30
CA ALA A 96 -15.96 -3.25 5.25
C ALA A 96 -15.29 -4.59 4.90
N ARG A 97 -14.28 -4.55 4.03
CA ARG A 97 -13.61 -5.74 3.51
C ARG A 97 -12.09 -5.61 3.53
N ALA A 98 -11.45 -6.71 3.90
CA ALA A 98 -10.01 -6.94 3.90
C ALA A 98 -9.72 -8.37 3.43
N ILE A 99 -8.45 -8.72 3.19
CA ILE A 99 -8.02 -10.11 2.94
C ILE A 99 -8.25 -10.95 4.21
N ASP A 100 -7.84 -10.44 5.39
CA ASP A 100 -8.08 -11.11 6.65
C ASP A 100 -9.57 -10.97 7.06
N PRO A 101 -10.31 -12.10 7.18
CA PRO A 101 -11.72 -12.07 7.54
C PRO A 101 -12.01 -11.45 8.91
N SER A 102 -11.02 -11.38 9.80
CA SER A 102 -11.18 -10.78 11.13
C SER A 102 -11.42 -9.26 11.09
N TYR A 103 -11.09 -8.60 9.99
CA TYR A 103 -11.35 -7.18 9.76
C TYR A 103 -12.63 -6.91 8.97
N CYS A 104 -13.28 -7.93 8.44
CA CYS A 104 -14.50 -7.74 7.64
C CYS A 104 -15.71 -7.42 8.51
N ILE A 105 -16.58 -6.51 8.03
CA ILE A 105 -17.84 -6.10 8.67
C ILE A 105 -18.95 -6.21 7.63
N ASP A 106 -19.98 -6.98 7.92
CA ASP A 106 -21.18 -7.17 7.08
C ASP A 106 -20.89 -7.53 5.61
N ALA A 107 -19.71 -8.11 5.34
CA ALA A 107 -19.29 -8.54 4.01
C ALA A 107 -18.27 -9.69 4.09
N PRO A 108 -18.13 -10.52 3.03
CA PRO A 108 -17.11 -11.56 2.97
C PRO A 108 -15.71 -10.96 2.81
N PRO A 109 -14.62 -11.70 3.15
CA PRO A 109 -13.26 -11.28 2.89
C PRO A 109 -13.00 -11.08 1.39
N LEU A 110 -11.97 -10.29 1.08
CA LEU A 110 -11.48 -10.11 -0.29
C LEU A 110 -10.80 -11.40 -0.78
N THR A 111 -10.95 -11.66 -2.07
CA THR A 111 -10.26 -12.77 -2.74
C THR A 111 -9.47 -12.28 -3.95
N ASP A 112 -8.31 -12.89 -4.19
CA ASP A 112 -7.44 -12.54 -5.31
C ASP A 112 -8.16 -12.74 -6.66
N GLY A 113 -8.09 -11.74 -7.54
CA GLY A 113 -8.74 -11.71 -8.85
C GLY A 113 -10.24 -11.39 -8.81
N GLU A 114 -10.81 -11.09 -7.65
CA GLU A 114 -12.21 -10.67 -7.54
C GLU A 114 -12.44 -9.30 -8.18
N LEU A 115 -13.58 -9.14 -8.85
CA LEU A 115 -14.06 -7.84 -9.34
C LEU A 115 -15.15 -7.32 -8.40
N ILE A 116 -14.91 -6.17 -7.81
CA ILE A 116 -15.83 -5.47 -6.91
C ILE A 116 -16.56 -4.38 -7.70
N GLN A 117 -17.90 -4.38 -7.61
CA GLN A 117 -18.73 -3.32 -8.17
C GLN A 117 -19.25 -2.43 -7.05
N ALA A 118 -18.79 -1.18 -6.96
CA ALA A 118 -19.22 -0.20 -5.97
C ALA A 118 -18.98 1.23 -6.47
N ALA A 119 -19.81 2.18 -6.06
CA ALA A 119 -19.72 3.59 -6.45
C ALA A 119 -19.59 3.82 -7.98
N GLY A 120 -20.21 2.93 -8.76
CA GLY A 120 -20.12 2.92 -10.23
C GLY A 120 -18.77 2.50 -10.79
N LEU A 121 -17.86 2.00 -9.95
CA LEU A 121 -16.52 1.50 -10.32
C LEU A 121 -16.51 -0.02 -10.44
N GLU A 122 -15.57 -0.52 -11.24
CA GLU A 122 -15.09 -1.89 -11.17
C GLU A 122 -13.65 -1.88 -10.63
N LEU A 123 -13.43 -2.51 -9.47
CA LEU A 123 -12.13 -2.67 -8.85
C LEU A 123 -11.71 -4.15 -8.89
N GLU A 124 -10.55 -4.44 -9.49
CA GLU A 124 -9.96 -5.78 -9.39
C GLU A 124 -9.10 -5.85 -8.13
N VAL A 125 -9.31 -6.90 -7.33
CA VAL A 125 -8.51 -7.22 -6.16
C VAL A 125 -7.27 -7.99 -6.61
N MET A 126 -6.09 -7.47 -6.37
CA MET A 126 -4.82 -8.14 -6.65
C MET A 126 -4.09 -8.38 -5.33
N ALA A 127 -4.06 -9.62 -4.85
CA ALA A 127 -3.25 -9.95 -3.68
C ALA A 127 -1.77 -9.66 -3.97
N THR A 128 -1.15 -8.83 -3.11
CA THR A 128 0.25 -8.41 -3.22
C THR A 128 1.00 -8.62 -1.90
N PRO A 129 1.02 -9.88 -1.37
CA PRO A 129 1.68 -10.18 -0.11
C PRO A 129 3.18 -9.90 -0.18
N GLY A 130 3.77 -9.59 0.98
CA GLY A 130 5.21 -9.43 1.10
C GLY A 130 5.64 -8.28 2.00
N HIS A 131 5.04 -7.11 1.92
CA HIS A 131 5.16 -6.08 2.96
C HIS A 131 4.50 -6.60 4.24
N THR A 132 3.28 -7.06 4.15
CA THR A 132 2.58 -7.91 5.11
C THR A 132 1.99 -9.12 4.38
N ALA A 133 1.59 -10.16 5.11
CA ALA A 133 0.98 -11.36 4.51
C ALA A 133 -0.39 -11.09 3.87
N ASP A 134 -1.12 -10.10 4.38
CA ASP A 134 -2.47 -9.71 3.94
C ASP A 134 -2.50 -8.53 2.96
N SER A 135 -1.33 -8.06 2.48
CA SER A 135 -1.27 -6.92 1.55
C SER A 135 -2.04 -7.20 0.26
N VAL A 136 -2.82 -6.20 -0.16
CA VAL A 136 -3.61 -6.20 -1.40
C VAL A 136 -3.49 -4.88 -2.12
N SER A 137 -3.46 -4.93 -3.44
CA SER A 137 -3.60 -3.77 -4.32
C SER A 137 -4.98 -3.77 -4.98
N PHE A 138 -5.52 -2.58 -5.25
CA PHE A 138 -6.78 -2.42 -5.98
C PHE A 138 -6.52 -1.79 -7.34
N VAL A 139 -6.93 -2.48 -8.39
CA VAL A 139 -6.74 -2.04 -9.78
C VAL A 139 -8.02 -1.37 -10.28
N LEU A 140 -7.89 -0.17 -10.80
CA LEU A 140 -8.91 0.61 -11.50
C LEU A 140 -8.50 0.68 -12.98
N ALA A 141 -8.86 -0.33 -13.76
CA ALA A 141 -8.42 -0.44 -15.16
C ALA A 141 -8.98 0.69 -16.05
N ASP A 142 -10.17 1.19 -15.72
CA ASP A 142 -10.87 2.24 -16.47
C ASP A 142 -10.67 3.64 -15.88
N ASP A 143 -9.69 3.84 -14.99
CA ASP A 143 -9.39 5.14 -14.39
C ASP A 143 -8.52 6.00 -15.34
N GLY A 144 -9.15 6.93 -16.02
CA GLY A 144 -8.50 7.73 -17.05
C GLY A 144 -8.13 6.91 -18.28
N ASP A 145 -7.05 7.30 -18.97
CA ASP A 145 -6.66 6.68 -20.25
C ASP A 145 -5.95 5.34 -20.09
N HIS A 146 -5.32 5.09 -18.93
CA HIS A 146 -4.38 3.98 -18.76
C HIS A 146 -4.56 3.19 -17.46
N GLY A 147 -5.53 3.57 -16.64
CA GLY A 147 -5.80 2.95 -15.35
C GLY A 147 -4.89 3.45 -14.22
N SER A 148 -5.26 3.09 -13.00
CA SER A 148 -4.50 3.33 -11.79
C SER A 148 -4.50 2.11 -10.88
N VAL A 149 -3.53 2.05 -9.95
CA VAL A 149 -3.42 0.98 -8.96
C VAL A 149 -3.16 1.58 -7.58
N LEU A 150 -4.03 1.29 -6.62
CA LEU A 150 -3.78 1.55 -5.21
C LEU A 150 -2.90 0.42 -4.69
N THR A 151 -1.69 0.73 -4.27
CA THR A 151 -0.67 -0.28 -3.92
C THR A 151 -0.52 -0.52 -2.42
N GLY A 152 -1.26 0.25 -1.59
CA GLY A 152 -0.93 0.28 -0.16
C GLY A 152 0.56 0.50 0.01
N ASP A 153 1.18 -0.28 0.87
CA ASP A 153 2.61 -0.20 1.14
C ASP A 153 3.47 -1.19 0.34
N THR A 154 2.90 -1.85 -0.67
CA THR A 154 3.69 -2.65 -1.61
C THR A 154 4.64 -1.75 -2.41
N ILE A 155 4.18 -0.56 -2.83
CA ILE A 155 4.99 0.49 -3.47
C ILE A 155 4.67 1.81 -2.77
N LEU A 156 5.70 2.52 -2.31
CA LEU A 156 5.59 3.84 -1.67
C LEU A 156 5.87 4.97 -2.66
N GLY A 157 5.33 6.14 -2.40
CA GLY A 157 5.53 7.34 -3.22
C GLY A 157 6.95 7.88 -3.21
N ARG A 158 7.77 7.54 -2.19
CA ARG A 158 9.21 7.77 -2.16
C ARG A 158 9.91 6.74 -1.28
N GLY A 159 11.18 6.47 -1.58
CA GLY A 159 11.92 5.39 -0.91
C GLY A 159 11.45 4.02 -1.34
N THR A 160 11.68 3.02 -0.52
CA THR A 160 11.24 1.64 -0.76
C THR A 160 10.63 1.08 0.50
N THR A 161 9.62 0.22 0.34
CA THR A 161 8.90 -0.38 1.46
C THR A 161 9.80 -1.25 2.35
N ILE A 162 9.39 -1.44 3.58
CA ILE A 162 10.02 -2.36 4.52
C ILE A 162 9.29 -3.70 4.45
N ILE A 163 10.04 -4.79 4.50
CA ILE A 163 9.45 -6.13 4.65
C ILE A 163 9.30 -6.39 6.15
N ALA A 164 8.06 -6.47 6.61
CA ALA A 164 7.71 -6.54 8.03
C ALA A 164 7.85 -7.97 8.58
N ASP A 165 9.10 -8.48 8.74
CA ASP A 165 9.31 -9.78 9.40
C ASP A 165 8.82 -9.75 10.87
N PRO A 166 8.06 -10.75 11.37
CA PRO A 166 7.86 -12.09 10.76
C PRO A 166 6.66 -12.21 9.79
N ASP A 167 5.80 -11.22 9.69
CA ASP A 167 4.58 -11.30 8.89
C ASP A 167 4.88 -11.18 7.38
N GLY A 168 5.67 -10.18 7.00
CA GLY A 168 6.09 -10.00 5.61
C GLY A 168 7.22 -10.95 5.19
N ALA A 169 7.33 -11.16 3.87
CA ALA A 169 8.34 -12.06 3.30
C ALA A 169 8.85 -11.58 1.94
N LEU A 170 10.17 -11.70 1.71
CA LEU A 170 10.79 -11.15 0.50
C LEU A 170 10.41 -11.94 -0.77
N GLY A 171 10.27 -13.27 -0.71
CA GLY A 171 9.85 -14.08 -1.85
C GLY A 171 8.48 -13.67 -2.39
N PRO A 172 7.42 -13.72 -1.58
CA PRO A 172 6.10 -13.22 -1.95
C PRO A 172 6.11 -11.75 -2.41
N TYR A 173 6.94 -10.90 -1.80
CA TYR A 173 7.08 -9.50 -2.22
C TYR A 173 7.61 -9.37 -3.66
N LEU A 174 8.63 -10.14 -4.03
CA LEU A 174 9.17 -10.13 -5.41
C LEU A 174 8.16 -10.67 -6.41
N GLU A 175 7.36 -11.68 -6.04
CA GLU A 175 6.26 -12.19 -6.86
C GLU A 175 5.17 -11.13 -7.04
N SER A 176 4.85 -10.36 -6.00
CA SER A 176 3.90 -9.24 -6.05
C SER A 176 4.36 -8.13 -6.99
N LEU A 177 5.64 -7.74 -6.95
CA LEU A 177 6.21 -6.79 -7.92
C LEU A 177 6.11 -7.32 -9.35
N ALA A 178 6.42 -8.60 -9.57
CA ALA A 178 6.31 -9.22 -10.90
C ALA A 178 4.86 -9.22 -11.42
N ARG A 179 3.87 -9.45 -10.55
CA ARG A 179 2.43 -9.36 -10.91
C ARG A 179 2.02 -7.94 -11.31
N LEU A 180 2.41 -6.94 -10.51
CA LEU A 180 2.15 -5.52 -10.80
C LEU A 180 2.80 -5.09 -12.12
N LYS A 181 4.05 -5.49 -12.36
CA LYS A 181 4.79 -5.26 -13.60
C LYS A 181 4.11 -5.92 -14.80
N ALA A 182 3.65 -7.17 -14.64
CA ALA A 182 2.90 -7.87 -15.69
C ALA A 182 1.55 -7.21 -16.00
N PHE A 183 0.87 -6.62 -15.01
CA PHE A 183 -0.31 -5.81 -15.23
C PHE A 183 0.05 -4.55 -16.04
N ALA A 184 1.06 -3.79 -15.62
CA ALA A 184 1.53 -2.59 -16.32
C ALA A 184 1.90 -2.87 -17.79
N ALA A 185 2.55 -4.01 -18.07
CA ALA A 185 2.94 -4.41 -19.42
C ALA A 185 1.75 -4.72 -20.34
N ARG A 186 0.58 -5.06 -19.77
CA ARG A 186 -0.66 -5.29 -20.54
C ARG A 186 -1.49 -4.02 -20.71
N ALA A 187 -1.27 -3.02 -19.88
CA ALA A 187 -1.94 -1.73 -20.01
C ALA A 187 -1.52 -1.03 -21.30
N ARG A 188 -2.44 -0.23 -21.89
CA ARG A 188 -2.18 0.49 -23.14
C ARG A 188 -1.37 1.78 -22.98
N GLY A 189 -0.73 1.99 -21.83
CA GLY A 189 0.05 3.19 -21.51
C GLY A 189 0.55 3.21 -20.08
N VAL A 190 0.80 4.40 -19.57
CA VAL A 190 1.44 4.63 -18.27
C VAL A 190 0.43 4.54 -17.14
N VAL A 191 0.47 3.45 -16.37
CA VAL A 191 -0.41 3.20 -15.21
C VAL A 191 0.00 4.09 -14.04
N THR A 192 -0.97 4.79 -13.46
CA THR A 192 -0.75 5.63 -12.26
C THR A 192 -0.69 4.77 -11.00
N VAL A 193 0.25 5.07 -10.10
CA VAL A 193 0.40 4.41 -8.79
C VAL A 193 -0.11 5.33 -7.70
N LEU A 194 -1.05 4.82 -6.90
CA LEU A 194 -1.67 5.46 -5.75
C LEU A 194 -1.17 4.76 -4.47
N PRO A 195 -0.05 5.20 -3.89
CA PRO A 195 0.60 4.51 -2.77
C PRO A 195 -0.06 4.82 -1.43
N GLY A 196 0.18 3.95 -0.42
CA GLY A 196 -0.27 4.18 0.96
C GLY A 196 0.41 5.38 1.63
N HIS A 197 1.63 5.73 1.20
CA HIS A 197 2.38 6.89 1.72
C HIS A 197 3.15 7.60 0.63
N GLY A 198 3.32 8.94 0.80
CA GLY A 198 4.08 9.79 -0.11
C GLY A 198 3.31 10.17 -1.38
N PRO A 199 3.98 10.80 -2.36
CA PRO A 199 3.32 11.31 -3.56
C PRO A 199 2.82 10.20 -4.50
N VAL A 200 1.79 10.52 -5.26
CA VAL A 200 1.34 9.72 -6.40
C VAL A 200 2.47 9.61 -7.44
N LEU A 201 2.64 8.43 -8.01
CA LEU A 201 3.68 8.16 -8.98
C LEU A 201 3.07 7.80 -10.34
N ARG A 202 3.89 7.90 -11.39
CA ARG A 202 3.55 7.51 -12.76
C ARG A 202 4.46 6.40 -13.22
N ASP A 203 3.94 5.54 -14.11
CA ASP A 203 4.68 4.43 -14.70
C ASP A 203 4.98 3.28 -13.73
N LEU A 204 3.91 2.58 -13.36
CA LEU A 204 3.98 1.38 -12.53
C LEU A 204 5.05 0.38 -13.02
N GLY A 205 5.23 0.22 -14.34
CA GLY A 205 6.19 -0.71 -14.91
C GLY A 205 7.63 -0.35 -14.55
N SER A 206 8.01 0.91 -14.80
CA SER A 206 9.33 1.45 -14.48
C SER A 206 9.60 1.40 -12.97
N ILE A 207 8.60 1.76 -12.15
CA ILE A 207 8.73 1.72 -10.69
C ILE A 207 8.98 0.30 -10.18
N CYS A 208 8.26 -0.69 -10.71
CA CYS A 208 8.51 -2.09 -10.35
C CYS A 208 9.94 -2.52 -10.70
N GLU A 209 10.48 -2.08 -11.86
CA GLU A 209 11.88 -2.35 -12.23
C GLU A 209 12.87 -1.72 -11.25
N ASP A 210 12.66 -0.47 -10.86
CA ASP A 210 13.50 0.23 -9.88
C ASP A 210 13.50 -0.50 -8.53
N TYR A 211 12.32 -0.98 -8.11
CA TYR A 211 12.19 -1.75 -6.88
C TYR A 211 12.89 -3.12 -6.97
N GLU A 212 12.76 -3.84 -8.09
CA GLU A 212 13.47 -5.10 -8.34
C GLU A 212 15.00 -4.90 -8.29
N ILE A 213 15.52 -3.84 -8.95
CA ILE A 213 16.93 -3.48 -8.92
C ILE A 213 17.41 -3.20 -7.50
N HIS A 214 16.68 -2.34 -6.77
CA HIS A 214 17.01 -2.02 -5.39
C HIS A 214 17.05 -3.28 -4.49
N ARG A 215 16.08 -4.21 -4.66
CA ARG A 215 16.08 -5.47 -3.90
C ARG A 215 17.25 -6.36 -4.26
N ALA A 216 17.61 -6.45 -5.53
CA ALA A 216 18.77 -7.23 -5.98
C ALA A 216 20.08 -6.66 -5.43
N GLU A 217 20.26 -5.33 -5.44
CA GLU A 217 21.41 -4.64 -4.87
C GLU A 217 21.51 -4.91 -3.35
N ARG A 218 20.39 -4.77 -2.64
CA ARG A 218 20.36 -5.01 -1.20
C ARG A 218 20.70 -6.46 -0.86
N LEU A 219 20.16 -7.44 -1.61
CA LEU A 219 20.54 -8.85 -1.46
C LEU A 219 22.03 -9.09 -1.75
N GLY A 220 22.60 -8.38 -2.73
CA GLY A 220 24.04 -8.40 -3.01
C GLY A 220 24.87 -7.93 -1.82
N GLN A 221 24.46 -6.83 -1.17
CA GLN A 221 25.13 -6.30 0.03
C GLN A 221 25.06 -7.28 1.20
N ILE A 222 23.90 -7.93 1.41
CA ILE A 222 23.74 -8.97 2.45
C ILE A 222 24.65 -10.17 2.18
N ARG A 223 24.73 -10.66 0.92
CA ARG A 223 25.64 -11.75 0.56
C ARG A 223 27.08 -11.40 0.84
N ALA A 224 27.52 -10.19 0.42
CA ALA A 224 28.88 -9.72 0.69
C ALA A 224 29.16 -9.58 2.21
N ALA A 225 28.16 -9.20 3.01
CA ALA A 225 28.28 -9.19 4.47
C ALA A 225 28.47 -10.61 5.02
N LEU A 226 27.70 -11.59 4.55
CA LEU A 226 27.82 -12.99 4.95
C LEU A 226 29.18 -13.59 4.56
N ASP A 227 29.73 -13.25 3.40
CA ASP A 227 31.07 -13.68 2.97
C ASP A 227 32.17 -13.17 3.94
N ARG A 228 31.98 -12.00 4.53
CA ARG A 228 32.93 -11.39 5.48
C ARG A 228 32.74 -11.87 6.92
N LEU A 229 31.50 -12.04 7.35
CA LEU A 229 31.12 -12.33 8.75
C LEU A 229 30.89 -13.83 8.99
N GLY A 230 30.76 -14.61 7.94
CA GLY A 230 30.37 -16.03 7.97
C GLY A 230 28.87 -16.25 7.74
N ALA A 231 28.51 -17.39 7.17
CA ALA A 231 27.14 -17.73 6.76
C ALA A 231 26.11 -17.69 7.90
N ASN A 232 26.55 -17.89 9.14
CA ASN A 232 25.71 -17.87 10.35
C ASN A 232 25.73 -16.53 11.09
N ALA A 233 26.21 -15.44 10.47
CA ALA A 233 26.23 -14.13 11.09
C ALA A 233 24.84 -13.73 11.60
N SER A 234 24.82 -13.03 12.75
CA SER A 234 23.57 -12.57 13.35
C SER A 234 22.95 -11.41 12.55
N VAL A 235 21.66 -11.19 12.76
CA VAL A 235 20.94 -10.05 12.14
C VAL A 235 21.63 -8.74 12.48
N GLU A 236 21.99 -8.54 13.77
CA GLU A 236 22.63 -7.33 14.27
C GLU A 236 23.97 -7.08 13.55
N ALA A 237 24.83 -8.11 13.45
CA ALA A 237 26.13 -7.98 12.82
C ALA A 237 26.04 -7.65 11.32
N VAL A 238 25.05 -8.24 10.62
CA VAL A 238 24.80 -7.92 9.22
C VAL A 238 24.23 -6.50 9.09
N THR A 239 23.32 -6.10 9.99
CA THR A 239 22.73 -4.77 9.99
C THR A 239 23.79 -3.71 10.24
N ASP A 240 24.70 -3.90 11.20
CA ASP A 240 25.80 -2.99 11.49
C ASP A 240 26.71 -2.75 10.29
N LEU A 241 26.88 -3.77 9.46
CA LEU A 241 27.72 -3.66 8.25
C LEU A 241 27.00 -3.02 7.06
N VAL A 242 25.72 -3.40 6.83
CA VAL A 242 24.97 -3.00 5.63
C VAL A 242 24.24 -1.68 5.82
N TYR A 243 23.89 -1.33 7.06
CA TYR A 243 23.12 -0.14 7.42
C TYR A 243 23.90 0.78 8.39
N ALA A 244 25.24 0.80 8.28
CA ALA A 244 26.14 1.56 9.16
C ALA A 244 25.79 3.05 9.25
N ASP A 245 25.32 3.64 8.14
CA ASP A 245 24.98 5.07 8.04
C ASP A 245 23.49 5.35 8.30
N THR A 246 22.72 4.36 8.76
CA THR A 246 21.29 4.51 8.95
C THR A 246 20.98 5.12 10.33
N ASP A 247 20.04 6.08 10.38
CA ASP A 247 19.62 6.72 11.61
C ASP A 247 19.10 5.69 12.65
N ALA A 248 19.45 5.89 13.91
CA ALA A 248 19.08 4.97 14.99
C ALA A 248 17.55 4.82 15.16
N SER A 249 16.76 5.82 14.77
CA SER A 249 15.28 5.78 14.86
C SER A 249 14.64 4.74 13.96
N VAL A 250 15.32 4.33 12.87
CA VAL A 250 14.83 3.32 11.92
C VAL A 250 15.62 2.00 11.99
N ARG A 251 16.49 1.84 13.01
CA ARG A 251 17.32 0.65 13.15
C ARG A 251 16.50 -0.64 13.27
N SER A 252 15.45 -0.64 14.07
CA SER A 252 14.56 -1.81 14.21
C SER A 252 13.94 -2.25 12.88
N ALA A 253 13.57 -1.29 12.05
CA ALA A 253 13.07 -1.53 10.72
C ALA A 253 14.15 -2.10 9.78
N ALA A 254 15.39 -1.62 9.88
CA ALA A 254 16.54 -2.17 9.15
C ALA A 254 16.82 -3.63 9.58
N GLU A 255 16.77 -3.94 10.86
CA GLU A 255 16.94 -5.30 11.38
C GLU A 255 15.82 -6.24 10.92
N ALA A 256 14.56 -5.78 10.91
CA ALA A 256 13.45 -6.56 10.37
C ALA A 256 13.65 -6.85 8.88
N SER A 257 14.10 -5.87 8.11
CA SER A 257 14.42 -6.02 6.69
C SER A 257 15.59 -7.00 6.45
N VAL A 258 16.67 -6.91 7.26
CA VAL A 258 17.80 -7.87 7.19
C VAL A 258 17.32 -9.28 7.54
N ARG A 259 16.47 -9.44 8.54
CA ARG A 259 15.92 -10.75 8.94
C ARG A 259 15.13 -11.40 7.80
N ALA A 260 14.24 -10.66 7.15
CA ALA A 260 13.48 -11.15 5.99
C ALA A 260 14.41 -11.57 4.84
N GLN A 261 15.45 -10.78 4.55
CA GLN A 261 16.43 -11.08 3.50
C GLN A 261 17.30 -12.30 3.84
N LEU A 262 17.72 -12.45 5.09
CA LEU A 262 18.47 -13.64 5.55
C LEU A 262 17.61 -14.91 5.46
N ARG A 263 16.32 -14.83 5.83
CA ARG A 263 15.38 -15.96 5.66
C ARG A 263 15.27 -16.36 4.18
N TYR A 264 15.07 -15.40 3.29
CA TYR A 264 15.00 -15.64 1.87
C TYR A 264 16.28 -16.31 1.33
N LEU A 265 17.46 -15.79 1.68
CA LEU A 265 18.75 -16.35 1.24
C LEU A 265 19.03 -17.76 1.79
N ARG A 266 18.52 -18.07 2.98
CA ARG A 266 18.69 -19.38 3.64
C ARG A 266 17.60 -20.38 3.24
N GLY A 267 16.62 -20.00 2.45
CA GLY A 267 15.50 -20.87 2.05
C GLY A 267 14.61 -21.27 3.24
N THR A 268 14.48 -20.41 4.25
CA THR A 268 13.67 -20.64 5.46
C THR A 268 12.44 -19.74 5.51
N ALA A 269 12.10 -19.12 4.38
CA ALA A 269 10.94 -18.25 4.21
C ALA A 269 9.68 -19.07 3.95
#